data_4b3d8d89d7e097e7bf5a4977fed82d96
#
_entry.id   4b3d8d89d7e097e7bf5a4977fed82d96
#
_cell.length_a   1.000
_cell.length_b   1.000
_cell.length_c   1.000
_cell.angle_alpha   90.00
_cell.angle_beta   90.00
_cell.angle_gamma   90.00
#
_symmetry.space_group_name_H-M   'P 1'
#
loop_
_entity.id
_entity.type
_entity.pdbx_description
1 polymer ?
#
loop_
_entity_poly.entity_id
_entity_poly.type
_entity_poly.pdbx_seq_one_letter_code
_entity_poly.pdbx_strand_id
1 'polypeptide(L)'
;MQDKIVINDYIENDPLSEENLDKTLKTVNKFRLSLPNKSIWIYSGYKFDEIFSDGIYSGVYLTKDCPGWKRREIVKQCTVMIDGKYIDSKRDITMKWAGSMNQRVIDIQKTLQQGEIILWD
;
A
#
# COMPACT_ATOMS: atom_id res chain seq x y z
N MET A 1 3.74 -22.43 -1.64
CA MET A 1 4.89 -21.57 -1.35
C MET A 1 4.52 -20.10 -1.44
N GLN A 2 4.97 -19.34 -0.50
CA GLN A 2 4.67 -17.91 -0.47
C GLN A 2 5.72 -17.14 -1.28
N ASP A 3 5.26 -16.46 -2.30
CA ASP A 3 6.10 -15.54 -3.07
C ASP A 3 5.84 -14.09 -2.69
N LYS A 4 5.38 -13.93 -1.47
CA LYS A 4 4.90 -12.66 -0.97
C LYS A 4 5.88 -12.05 0.03
N ILE A 5 6.17 -10.77 -0.17
CA ILE A 5 6.94 -9.98 0.78
C ILE A 5 5.97 -9.02 1.44
N VAL A 6 5.87 -9.06 2.77
CA VAL A 6 5.01 -8.13 3.52
C VAL A 6 5.91 -7.04 4.09
N ILE A 7 5.74 -5.83 3.62
CA ILE A 7 6.58 -4.70 4.01
C ILE A 7 6.52 -4.47 5.53
N ASN A 8 5.37 -4.72 6.12
CA ASN A 8 5.19 -4.52 7.56
C ASN A 8 6.10 -5.40 8.41
N ASP A 9 6.67 -6.46 7.84
CA ASP A 9 7.63 -7.31 8.57
C ASP A 9 8.99 -6.60 8.76
N TYR A 10 9.23 -5.54 8.03
CA TYR A 10 10.52 -4.82 8.01
C TYR A 10 10.43 -3.42 8.57
N ILE A 11 9.23 -2.90 8.78
CA ILE A 11 9.01 -1.51 9.20
C ILE A 11 8.11 -1.53 10.43
N GLU A 12 8.57 -0.92 11.52
CA GLU A 12 7.74 -0.79 12.72
C GLU A 12 6.66 0.27 12.51
N ASN A 13 5.48 0.02 13.06
CA ASN A 13 4.33 0.90 12.94
C ASN A 13 3.87 1.00 11.48
N ASP A 14 3.16 2.05 11.13
CA ASP A 14 2.61 2.18 9.78
C ASP A 14 3.71 2.54 8.78
N PRO A 15 3.94 1.71 7.77
CA PRO A 15 4.97 1.99 6.76
C PRO A 15 4.74 3.30 5.99
N LEU A 16 3.51 3.79 5.95
CA LEU A 16 3.20 5.02 5.24
C LEU A 16 3.11 6.24 6.15
N SER A 17 3.38 6.09 7.45
CA SER A 17 3.49 7.25 8.32
C SER A 17 4.68 8.11 7.88
N GLU A 18 4.57 9.41 8.06
CA GLU A 18 5.58 10.35 7.56
C GLU A 18 6.99 10.00 8.04
N GLU A 19 7.12 9.60 9.29
CA GLU A 19 8.40 9.26 9.89
C GLU A 19 9.06 8.04 9.25
N ASN A 20 8.29 7.16 8.62
CA ASN A 20 8.80 5.92 8.03
C ASN A 20 8.99 6.00 6.52
N LEU A 21 8.57 7.07 5.88
CA LEU A 21 8.49 7.12 4.41
C LEU A 21 9.83 6.87 3.72
N ASP A 22 10.89 7.49 4.19
CA ASP A 22 12.20 7.30 3.54
C ASP A 22 12.68 5.86 3.68
N LYS A 23 12.52 5.27 4.85
CA LYS A 23 12.91 3.89 5.08
C LYS A 23 12.06 2.93 4.27
N THR A 24 10.76 3.17 4.23
CA THR A 24 9.83 2.31 3.50
C THR A 24 10.10 2.36 2.00
N LEU A 25 10.30 3.57 1.46
CA LEU A 25 10.59 3.72 0.03
C LEU A 25 11.89 3.01 -0.34
N LYS A 26 12.90 3.18 0.47
CA LYS A 26 14.18 2.51 0.24
C LYS A 26 14.04 0.99 0.28
N THR A 27 13.27 0.49 1.24
CA THR A 27 13.03 -0.95 1.39
C THR A 27 12.28 -1.53 0.20
N VAL A 28 11.22 -0.85 -0.24
CA VAL A 28 10.42 -1.30 -1.38
C VAL A 28 11.26 -1.26 -2.67
N ASN A 29 12.02 -0.18 -2.86
CA ASN A 29 12.89 -0.08 -4.03
C ASN A 29 13.90 -1.22 -4.07
N LYS A 30 14.48 -1.55 -2.94
CA LYS A 30 15.47 -2.62 -2.84
C LYS A 30 14.86 -3.98 -3.18
N PHE A 31 13.69 -4.27 -2.64
CA PHE A 31 13.01 -5.53 -2.94
C PHE A 31 12.62 -5.61 -4.41
N ARG A 32 12.16 -4.52 -4.99
CA ARG A 32 11.73 -4.53 -6.38
C ARG A 32 12.92 -4.75 -7.32
N LEU A 33 14.07 -4.19 -6.99
CA LEU A 33 15.29 -4.40 -7.77
C LEU A 33 15.85 -5.81 -7.61
N SER A 34 15.86 -6.32 -6.38
CA SER A 34 16.48 -7.61 -6.08
C SER A 34 15.58 -8.79 -6.40
N LEU A 35 14.26 -8.61 -6.26
CA LEU A 35 13.29 -9.68 -6.38
C LEU A 35 12.09 -9.21 -7.21
N PRO A 36 12.32 -8.89 -8.51
CA PRO A 36 11.29 -8.24 -9.32
C PRO A 36 10.02 -9.05 -9.52
N ASN A 37 10.09 -10.37 -9.36
CA ASN A 37 8.92 -11.24 -9.57
C ASN A 37 8.15 -11.58 -8.29
N LYS A 38 8.61 -11.12 -7.14
CA LYS A 38 7.90 -11.34 -5.90
C LYS A 38 6.76 -10.35 -5.75
N SER A 39 5.65 -10.78 -5.17
CA SER A 39 4.58 -9.84 -4.85
C SER A 39 4.93 -9.11 -3.56
N ILE A 40 4.65 -7.81 -3.54
CA ILE A 40 4.92 -6.96 -2.38
C ILE A 40 3.58 -6.51 -1.82
N TRP A 41 3.35 -6.79 -0.55
CA TRP A 41 2.12 -6.48 0.17
C TRP A 41 2.40 -5.45 1.24
N ILE A 42 1.46 -4.52 1.42
CA ILE A 42 1.59 -3.48 2.43
C ILE A 42 0.26 -3.29 3.16
N TYR A 43 0.33 -3.22 4.48
CA TYR A 43 -0.81 -2.89 5.33
C TYR A 43 -0.62 -1.47 5.85
N SER A 44 -1.63 -0.64 5.73
CA SER A 44 -1.54 0.75 6.19
C SER A 44 -2.89 1.24 6.68
N GLY A 45 -2.87 2.14 7.66
CA GLY A 45 -4.06 2.84 8.10
C GLY A 45 -4.49 3.93 7.12
N TYR A 46 -3.61 4.34 6.21
CA TYR A 46 -3.96 5.28 5.15
C TYR A 46 -4.81 4.56 4.12
N LYS A 47 -5.78 5.27 3.55
CA LYS A 47 -6.62 4.72 2.48
C LYS A 47 -6.03 5.05 1.13
N PHE A 48 -6.21 4.14 0.18
CA PHE A 48 -5.78 4.36 -1.19
C PHE A 48 -6.31 5.70 -1.74
N ASP A 49 -7.58 6.00 -1.45
CA ASP A 49 -8.21 7.22 -1.93
C ASP A 49 -7.52 8.47 -1.38
N GLU A 50 -7.08 8.43 -0.14
CA GLU A 50 -6.35 9.55 0.47
C GLU A 50 -5.00 9.76 -0.21
N ILE A 51 -4.31 8.68 -0.51
CA ILE A 51 -2.98 8.73 -1.13
C ILE A 51 -3.07 9.27 -2.55
N PHE A 52 -4.11 8.91 -3.26
CA PHE A 52 -4.33 9.31 -4.65
C PHE A 52 -5.51 10.27 -4.80
N SER A 53 -5.69 11.16 -3.81
CA SER A 53 -6.85 12.05 -3.75
C SER A 53 -6.98 12.99 -4.94
N ASP A 54 -5.88 13.30 -5.60
CA ASP A 54 -5.91 14.18 -6.77
C ASP A 54 -6.14 13.40 -8.06
N GLY A 55 -6.52 12.13 -7.92
CA GLY A 55 -6.67 11.25 -9.05
C GLY A 55 -5.43 10.39 -9.25
N ILE A 56 -5.63 9.20 -9.76
CA ILE A 56 -4.56 8.21 -9.88
C ILE A 56 -3.38 8.71 -10.73
N TYR A 57 -3.70 9.48 -11.75
CA TYR A 57 -2.70 9.96 -12.69
C TYR A 57 -2.29 11.40 -12.49
N SER A 58 -2.88 12.02 -11.49
CA SER A 58 -2.53 13.39 -11.19
C SER A 58 -1.20 13.37 -10.44
N GLY A 59 -0.48 14.09 -10.20
CA GLY A 59 0.83 14.12 -9.57
C GLY A 59 1.53 15.43 -9.95
N VAL A 60 0.79 16.20 -10.76
CA VAL A 60 1.30 17.43 -11.34
C VAL A 60 1.70 18.42 -10.26
N TYR A 61 0.97 18.42 -9.16
CA TYR A 61 1.18 19.39 -8.09
C TYR A 61 2.04 18.87 -6.94
N LEU A 62 2.50 17.63 -7.05
CA LEU A 62 3.33 17.05 -5.99
C LEU A 62 4.79 17.28 -6.33
N THR A 63 5.49 17.89 -5.40
CA THR A 63 6.94 18.00 -5.54
C THR A 63 7.56 16.68 -5.13
N LYS A 64 8.64 16.33 -5.82
CA LYS A 64 9.42 15.17 -5.45
C LYS A 64 9.86 15.32 -3.99
N ASP A 65 9.85 14.21 -3.28
CA ASP A 65 10.28 14.12 -1.88
C ASP A 65 9.27 14.67 -0.86
N CYS A 66 8.10 15.15 -1.27
CA CYS A 66 7.07 15.47 -0.30
C CYS A 66 6.42 14.16 0.19
N PRO A 67 5.80 14.16 1.38
CA PRO A 67 5.18 12.93 1.91
C PRO A 67 4.16 12.29 0.96
N GLY A 68 3.32 13.09 0.32
CA GLY A 68 2.33 12.57 -0.62
C GLY A 68 2.97 11.88 -1.82
N TRP A 69 4.03 12.47 -2.36
CA TRP A 69 4.75 11.86 -3.46
C TRP A 69 5.38 10.53 -3.04
N LYS A 70 6.00 10.50 -1.86
CA LYS A 70 6.64 9.29 -1.35
C LYS A 70 5.63 8.17 -1.14
N ARG A 71 4.47 8.47 -0.58
CA ARG A 71 3.42 7.46 -0.39
C ARG A 71 2.98 6.86 -1.72
N ARG A 72 2.78 7.71 -2.73
CA ARG A 72 2.40 7.22 -4.07
C ARG A 72 3.48 6.33 -4.66
N GLU A 73 4.74 6.74 -4.55
CA GLU A 73 5.84 5.95 -5.09
C GLU A 73 5.97 4.60 -4.42
N ILE A 74 5.72 4.53 -3.13
CA ILE A 74 5.73 3.25 -2.41
C ILE A 74 4.59 2.35 -2.90
N VAL A 75 3.37 2.88 -2.90
CA VAL A 75 2.18 2.08 -3.22
C VAL A 75 2.21 1.62 -4.68
N LYS A 76 2.67 2.45 -5.59
CA LYS A 76 2.76 2.09 -7.01
C LYS A 76 3.62 0.86 -7.26
N GLN A 77 4.54 0.57 -6.38
CA GLN A 77 5.42 -0.60 -6.51
C GLN A 77 4.88 -1.84 -5.83
N CYS A 78 3.80 -1.71 -5.07
CA CYS A 78 3.21 -2.83 -4.35
C CYS A 78 2.25 -3.61 -5.25
N THR A 79 2.10 -4.89 -4.94
CA THR A 79 1.15 -5.75 -5.62
C THR A 79 -0.22 -5.63 -4.99
N VAL A 80 -0.26 -5.63 -3.66
CA VAL A 80 -1.49 -5.59 -2.89
C VAL A 80 -1.35 -4.62 -1.73
N MET A 81 -2.38 -3.84 -1.47
CA MET A 81 -2.46 -2.97 -0.31
C MET A 81 -3.71 -3.31 0.49
N ILE A 82 -3.54 -3.56 1.78
CA ILE A 82 -4.68 -3.64 2.70
C ILE A 82 -4.78 -2.27 3.34
N ASP A 83 -5.83 -1.51 3.00
CA ASP A 83 -5.93 -0.12 3.42
C ASP A 83 -7.01 0.10 4.47
N GLY A 84 -6.81 1.17 5.25
CA GLY A 84 -7.73 1.57 6.29
C GLY A 84 -7.30 1.08 7.65
N LYS A 85 -7.60 1.86 8.68
CA LYS A 85 -7.24 1.52 10.06
C LYS A 85 -8.03 0.31 10.54
N TYR A 86 -7.37 -0.56 11.27
CA TYR A 86 -8.07 -1.65 11.94
C TYR A 86 -9.04 -1.05 12.97
N ILE A 87 -10.29 -1.46 12.93
CA ILE A 87 -11.33 -1.02 13.86
C ILE A 87 -11.87 -2.26 14.56
N ASP A 88 -11.62 -2.35 15.87
CA ASP A 88 -11.96 -3.55 16.64
C ASP A 88 -13.45 -3.87 16.61
N SER A 89 -14.31 -2.85 16.66
CA SER A 89 -15.76 -3.05 16.59
C SER A 89 -16.23 -3.62 15.25
N LYS A 90 -15.39 -3.59 14.23
CA LYS A 90 -15.68 -4.14 12.91
C LYS A 90 -14.86 -5.38 12.60
N ARG A 91 -14.25 -5.95 13.62
CA ARG A 91 -13.43 -7.13 13.49
C ARG A 91 -14.21 -8.28 12.87
N ASP A 92 -13.58 -8.95 11.92
CA ASP A 92 -14.19 -10.08 11.22
C ASP A 92 -13.11 -11.14 11.00
N ILE A 93 -13.14 -12.19 11.79
CA ILE A 93 -12.14 -13.25 11.73
C ILE A 93 -12.29 -14.12 10.47
N THR A 94 -13.38 -13.97 9.74
CA THR A 94 -13.58 -14.73 8.50
C THR A 94 -12.94 -14.05 7.29
N MET A 95 -12.51 -12.80 7.42
CA MET A 95 -11.86 -12.10 6.32
C MET A 95 -10.48 -12.66 6.06
N LYS A 96 -10.21 -12.89 4.80
CA LYS A 96 -8.87 -13.28 4.35
C LYS A 96 -8.04 -12.02 4.19
N TRP A 97 -6.87 -11.98 4.79
CA TRP A 97 -5.88 -10.92 4.70
C TRP A 97 -6.17 -9.67 5.55
N ALA A 98 -7.43 -9.23 5.66
CA ALA A 98 -7.80 -8.05 6.44
C ALA A 98 -8.32 -8.45 7.81
N GLY A 99 -8.34 -7.51 8.76
CA GLY A 99 -8.75 -7.77 10.13
C GLY A 99 -10.09 -7.17 10.52
N SER A 100 -10.58 -6.17 9.80
CA SER A 100 -11.86 -5.54 10.09
C SER A 100 -12.59 -5.22 8.78
N MET A 101 -13.93 -5.14 8.86
CA MET A 101 -14.77 -5.01 7.68
C MET A 101 -14.56 -3.73 6.88
N ASN A 102 -14.02 -2.70 7.52
CA ASN A 102 -13.74 -1.43 6.84
C ASN A 102 -12.46 -1.46 6.02
N GLN A 103 -11.63 -2.49 6.20
CA GLN A 103 -10.38 -2.61 5.45
C GLN A 103 -10.62 -3.27 4.12
N ARG A 104 -9.90 -2.80 3.10
CA ARG A 104 -10.02 -3.35 1.74
C ARG A 104 -8.71 -4.02 1.36
N VAL A 105 -8.79 -5.08 0.59
CA VAL A 105 -7.63 -5.76 0.01
C VAL A 105 -7.60 -5.38 -1.46
N ILE A 106 -6.70 -4.48 -1.83
CA ILE A 106 -6.70 -3.82 -3.14
C ILE A 106 -5.62 -4.40 -4.05
N ASP A 107 -6.04 -4.76 -5.26
CA ASP A 107 -5.11 -5.12 -6.33
C ASP A 107 -4.56 -3.83 -6.92
N ILE A 108 -3.36 -3.46 -6.53
CA ILE A 108 -2.80 -2.16 -6.88
C ILE A 108 -2.62 -2.01 -8.39
N GLN A 109 -2.03 -3.00 -9.04
CA GLN A 109 -1.70 -2.86 -10.46
C GLN A 109 -2.95 -2.76 -11.32
N LYS A 110 -3.96 -3.57 -11.04
CA LYS A 110 -5.23 -3.46 -11.77
C LYS A 110 -5.95 -2.16 -11.48
N THR A 111 -5.89 -1.70 -10.22
CA THR A 111 -6.50 -0.43 -9.85
C THR A 111 -5.86 0.73 -10.62
N LEU A 112 -4.54 0.75 -10.69
CA LEU A 112 -3.83 1.80 -11.43
C LEU A 112 -4.14 1.76 -12.92
N GLN A 113 -4.26 0.56 -13.49
CA GLN A 113 -4.57 0.41 -14.91
C GLN A 113 -5.98 0.86 -15.26
N GLN A 114 -6.94 0.56 -14.39
CA GLN A 114 -8.36 0.80 -14.70
C GLN A 114 -8.90 2.12 -14.17
N GLY A 115 -8.16 2.77 -13.27
CA GLY A 115 -8.60 4.05 -12.72
C GLY A 115 -9.72 3.93 -11.70
N GLU A 116 -9.96 2.73 -11.18
CA GLU A 116 -10.96 2.50 -10.13
C GLU A 116 -10.47 1.38 -9.21
N ILE A 117 -10.99 1.36 -7.99
CA ILE A 117 -10.59 0.35 -7.01
C ILE A 117 -10.98 -1.05 -7.47
N ILE A 118 -9.99 -1.91 -7.63
CA ILE A 118 -10.18 -3.31 -7.95
C ILE A 118 -9.67 -4.12 -6.76
N LEU A 119 -10.51 -4.97 -6.23
CA LEU A 119 -10.13 -5.79 -5.08
C LEU A 119 -9.32 -7.00 -5.51
N TRP A 120 -8.43 -7.40 -4.62
CA TRP A 120 -7.60 -8.58 -4.83
C TRP A 120 -8.47 -9.84 -4.77
N ASP A 121 -8.26 -10.70 -5.69
CA ASP A 121 -9.09 -11.89 -5.84
C ASP A 121 -8.41 -13.15 -5.30
#